data_5f27457391a6b10e89e66d27201b3f65
#
_entry.id   5f27457391a6b10e89e66d27201b3f65
#
_cell.length_a   1.000
_cell.length_b   1.000
_cell.length_c   1.000
_cell.angle_alpha   90.00
_cell.angle_beta   90.00
_cell.angle_gamma   90.00
#
_symmetry.space_group_name_H-M   'P 1'
#
loop_
_entity.id
_entity.type
_entity.pdbx_description
1 polymer ?
#
loop_
_entity_poly.entity_id
_entity_poly.type
_entity_poly.pdbx_seq_one_letter_code
_entity_poly.pdbx_strand_id
1 'polypeptide(L)'
;YGDRGSYSPEVYYVVLKLKELFPERVVLMRGNHEGPEDLLASPHDLPFHLSRKFGDRGSEVYLKLRELFNYLYNAVLIDERVVLLHGGTPSQASTVNDIAYAHEKHPRESHLEEILWSDPWEGIKGTYASPRGAGRLFGENVTDGLLKMLGVKALIRGHEPSEEGFKTNHGGKVLTIFSRRGPPYYND
;
A
#
# COMPACT_ATOMS: atom_id res chain seq x y z
N TYR A 1 -0.05 7.37 -2.26
CA TYR A 1 0.34 8.63 -2.91
C TYR A 1 0.09 9.83 -2.01
N GLY A 2 -0.95 9.81 -1.18
CA GLY A 2 -1.38 10.91 -0.31
C GLY A 2 -0.88 10.83 1.13
N ASP A 3 0.23 10.15 1.40
CA ASP A 3 0.78 10.00 2.74
C ASP A 3 1.61 11.21 3.14
N ARG A 4 1.03 12.06 3.98
CA ARG A 4 1.68 13.24 4.56
C ARG A 4 2.19 14.26 3.55
N GLY A 5 2.21 15.51 3.95
CA GLY A 5 2.80 16.61 3.21
C GLY A 5 1.85 17.36 2.29
N SER A 6 2.23 18.60 2.01
CA SER A 6 1.37 19.59 1.34
C SER A 6 1.26 19.43 -0.18
N TYR A 7 2.02 18.50 -0.77
CA TYR A 7 2.06 18.33 -2.23
C TYR A 7 1.28 17.10 -2.72
N SER A 8 0.42 16.51 -1.88
CA SER A 8 -0.39 15.35 -2.26
C SER A 8 -1.23 15.59 -3.53
N PRO A 9 -1.89 16.77 -3.73
CA PRO A 9 -2.61 17.03 -4.96
C PRO A 9 -1.72 17.00 -6.21
N GLU A 10 -0.48 17.51 -6.11
CA GLU A 10 0.50 17.50 -7.20
C GLU A 10 0.98 16.08 -7.50
N VAL A 11 1.21 15.25 -6.47
CA VAL A 11 1.59 13.85 -6.64
C VAL A 11 0.49 13.10 -7.40
N TYR A 12 -0.79 13.24 -7.00
CA TYR A 12 -1.90 12.64 -7.75
C TYR A 12 -1.95 13.13 -9.20
N TYR A 13 -1.79 14.43 -9.42
CA TYR A 13 -1.77 14.98 -10.77
C TYR A 13 -0.68 14.31 -11.64
N VAL A 14 0.54 14.22 -11.11
CA VAL A 14 1.69 13.63 -11.85
C VAL A 14 1.46 12.16 -12.14
N VAL A 15 1.09 11.35 -11.14
CA VAL A 15 0.94 9.89 -11.34
C VAL A 15 -0.25 9.56 -12.25
N LEU A 16 -1.36 10.32 -12.14
CA LEU A 16 -2.51 10.15 -13.01
C LEU A 16 -2.19 10.60 -14.44
N LYS A 17 -1.43 11.68 -14.61
CA LYS A 17 -0.98 12.14 -15.92
C LYS A 17 -0.03 11.14 -16.58
N LEU A 18 0.85 10.51 -15.81
CA LEU A 18 1.69 9.43 -16.30
C LEU A 18 0.85 8.22 -16.74
N LYS A 19 -0.16 7.85 -15.95
CA LYS A 19 -1.08 6.75 -16.33
C LYS A 19 -1.87 7.07 -17.59
N GLU A 20 -2.34 8.30 -17.75
CA GLU A 20 -3.03 8.76 -18.96
C GLU A 20 -2.13 8.70 -20.21
N LEU A 21 -0.89 9.18 -20.09
CA LEU A 21 0.06 9.21 -21.20
C LEU A 21 0.64 7.84 -21.56
N PHE A 22 0.79 6.96 -20.59
CA PHE A 22 1.43 5.65 -20.77
C PHE A 22 0.60 4.53 -20.12
N PRO A 23 -0.65 4.30 -20.58
CA PRO A 23 -1.59 3.41 -19.91
C PRO A 23 -1.08 1.97 -19.77
N GLU A 24 -0.32 1.48 -20.76
CA GLU A 24 0.23 0.12 -20.74
C GLU A 24 1.54 -0.03 -19.95
N ARG A 25 2.17 1.09 -19.59
CA ARG A 25 3.49 1.09 -18.93
C ARG A 25 3.45 1.54 -17.47
N VAL A 26 2.35 2.16 -17.05
CA VAL A 26 2.17 2.66 -15.69
C VAL A 26 1.08 1.86 -14.99
N VAL A 27 1.43 1.24 -13.89
CA VAL A 27 0.51 0.53 -13.00
C VAL A 27 0.40 1.30 -11.71
N LEU A 28 -0.81 1.71 -11.35
CA LEU A 28 -1.08 2.40 -10.09
C LEU A 28 -1.59 1.42 -9.04
N MET A 29 -0.87 1.32 -7.93
CA MET A 29 -1.18 0.42 -6.84
C MET A 29 -1.90 1.15 -5.71
N ARG A 30 -2.74 0.44 -4.99
CA ARG A 30 -3.46 0.96 -3.83
C ARG A 30 -2.56 0.95 -2.60
N GLY A 31 -2.44 2.09 -1.92
CA GLY A 31 -1.89 2.20 -0.58
C GLY A 31 -2.98 2.34 0.50
N ASN A 32 -2.58 2.39 1.76
CA ASN A 32 -3.50 2.56 2.88
C ASN A 32 -4.20 3.94 2.89
N HIS A 33 -3.57 4.98 2.33
CA HIS A 33 -4.19 6.29 2.13
C HIS A 33 -5.22 6.32 0.99
N GLU A 34 -5.24 5.30 0.15
CA GLU A 34 -6.22 5.01 -0.88
C GLU A 34 -7.18 3.86 -0.48
N GLY A 35 -7.17 3.49 0.80
CA GLY A 35 -8.04 2.48 1.37
C GLY A 35 -9.52 2.86 1.40
N PRO A 36 -10.43 1.92 1.69
CA PRO A 36 -11.85 2.21 1.91
C PRO A 36 -12.06 3.07 3.17
N GLU A 37 -13.27 3.63 3.34
CA GLU A 37 -13.54 4.60 4.42
C GLU A 37 -13.31 4.05 5.83
N ASP A 38 -13.63 2.80 6.04
CA ASP A 38 -13.47 2.12 7.33
C ASP A 38 -12.01 1.74 7.65
N LEU A 39 -11.09 1.88 6.68
CA LEU A 39 -9.65 1.65 6.83
C LEU A 39 -8.81 2.91 6.55
N LEU A 40 -9.39 4.09 6.58
CA LEU A 40 -8.65 5.32 6.32
C LEU A 40 -7.52 5.55 7.32
N ALA A 41 -6.36 5.92 6.79
CA ALA A 41 -5.21 6.34 7.58
C ALA A 41 -5.53 7.60 8.41
N SER A 42 -5.02 7.67 9.63
CA SER A 42 -5.11 8.86 10.47
C SER A 42 -3.71 9.37 10.82
N PRO A 43 -3.45 10.67 10.64
CA PRO A 43 -4.30 11.69 10.03
C PRO A 43 -4.42 11.50 8.51
N HIS A 44 -5.57 11.91 7.94
CA HIS A 44 -5.86 11.92 6.52
C HIS A 44 -5.99 13.37 6.04
N ASP A 45 -4.91 13.95 5.58
CA ASP A 45 -4.79 15.39 5.28
C ASP A 45 -5.08 15.76 3.80
N LEU A 46 -5.27 14.77 2.92
CA LEU A 46 -5.56 14.98 1.52
C LEU A 46 -6.79 15.91 1.27
N PRO A 47 -7.96 15.73 1.96
CA PRO A 47 -9.09 16.64 1.75
C PRO A 47 -8.76 18.10 2.09
N PHE A 48 -7.96 18.32 3.14
CA PHE A 48 -7.50 19.66 3.52
C PHE A 48 -6.63 20.30 2.41
N HIS A 49 -5.66 19.55 1.87
CA HIS A 49 -4.79 20.05 0.81
C HIS A 49 -5.54 20.30 -0.50
N LEU A 50 -6.54 19.49 -0.82
CA LEU A 50 -7.40 19.69 -1.98
C LEU A 50 -8.25 20.96 -1.82
N SER A 51 -8.87 21.17 -0.64
CA SER A 51 -9.64 22.37 -0.37
C SER A 51 -8.78 23.62 -0.41
N ARG A 52 -7.57 23.55 0.16
CA ARG A 52 -6.61 24.65 0.09
C ARG A 52 -6.21 25.01 -1.34
N LYS A 53 -6.09 24.02 -2.24
CA LYS A 53 -5.67 24.20 -3.63
C LYS A 53 -6.81 24.62 -4.55
N PHE A 54 -7.98 24.03 -4.38
CA PHE A 54 -9.12 24.17 -5.32
C PHE A 54 -10.33 24.92 -4.72
N GLY A 55 -10.21 25.45 -3.49
CA GLY A 55 -11.30 26.13 -2.81
C GLY A 55 -12.51 25.23 -2.65
N ASP A 56 -13.70 25.76 -2.95
CA ASP A 56 -14.99 25.05 -2.83
C ASP A 56 -15.06 23.77 -3.67
N ARG A 57 -14.26 23.65 -4.72
CA ARG A 57 -14.19 22.45 -5.56
C ARG A 57 -13.33 21.33 -4.96
N GLY A 58 -12.60 21.59 -3.87
CA GLY A 58 -11.72 20.59 -3.24
C GLY A 58 -12.45 19.32 -2.83
N SER A 59 -13.64 19.46 -2.27
CA SER A 59 -14.48 18.32 -1.88
C SER A 59 -14.95 17.48 -3.08
N GLU A 60 -15.33 18.12 -4.19
CA GLU A 60 -15.69 17.41 -5.42
C GLU A 60 -14.50 16.61 -5.96
N VAL A 61 -13.31 17.22 -5.99
CA VAL A 61 -12.09 16.55 -6.45
C VAL A 61 -11.77 15.36 -5.54
N TYR A 62 -11.92 15.52 -4.22
CA TYR A 62 -11.72 14.42 -3.28
C TYR A 62 -12.66 13.24 -3.55
N LEU A 63 -13.95 13.49 -3.74
CA LEU A 63 -14.92 12.43 -4.03
C LEU A 63 -14.56 11.68 -5.31
N LYS A 64 -14.14 12.38 -6.37
CA LYS A 64 -13.68 11.75 -7.61
C LYS A 64 -12.41 10.91 -7.42
N LEU A 65 -11.48 11.35 -6.58
CA LEU A 65 -10.31 10.54 -6.22
C LEU A 65 -10.72 9.29 -5.43
N ARG A 66 -11.69 9.40 -4.52
CA ARG A 66 -12.23 8.25 -3.78
C ARG A 66 -12.85 7.20 -4.72
N GLU A 67 -13.60 7.62 -5.72
CA GLU A 67 -14.12 6.72 -6.76
C GLU A 67 -12.97 6.03 -7.52
N LEU A 68 -11.95 6.80 -7.92
CA LEU A 68 -10.76 6.28 -8.62
C LEU A 68 -10.01 5.25 -7.79
N PHE A 69 -9.91 5.42 -6.47
CA PHE A 69 -9.19 4.50 -5.60
C PHE A 69 -9.72 3.05 -5.69
N ASN A 70 -10.97 2.85 -6.06
CA ASN A 70 -11.54 1.52 -6.26
C ASN A 70 -10.98 0.78 -7.49
N TYR A 71 -10.32 1.50 -8.40
CA TYR A 71 -9.71 0.95 -9.60
C TYR A 71 -8.19 0.72 -9.47
N LEU A 72 -7.60 1.05 -8.32
CA LEU A 72 -6.18 0.81 -8.07
C LEU A 72 -5.93 -0.68 -7.78
N TYR A 73 -4.81 -1.19 -8.27
CA TYR A 73 -4.45 -2.58 -8.09
C TYR A 73 -4.01 -2.88 -6.65
N ASN A 74 -4.45 -4.00 -6.11
CA ASN A 74 -4.02 -4.46 -4.78
C ASN A 74 -2.59 -5.01 -4.79
N ALA A 75 -2.20 -5.66 -5.87
CA ALA A 75 -0.87 -6.24 -6.05
C ALA A 75 -0.47 -6.28 -7.53
N VAL A 76 0.82 -6.43 -7.78
CA VAL A 76 1.41 -6.64 -9.12
C VAL A 76 2.38 -7.80 -9.06
N LEU A 77 2.31 -8.72 -10.01
CA LEU A 77 3.29 -9.79 -10.21
C LEU A 77 4.20 -9.43 -11.38
N ILE A 78 5.52 -9.57 -11.19
CA ILE A 78 6.52 -9.30 -12.22
C ILE A 78 7.28 -10.58 -12.53
N ASP A 79 7.17 -11.05 -13.78
CA ASP A 79 7.95 -12.13 -14.38
C ASP A 79 8.01 -13.41 -13.52
N GLU A 80 6.95 -13.74 -12.78
CA GLU A 80 6.94 -14.88 -11.84
C GLU A 80 8.11 -14.85 -10.84
N ARG A 81 8.65 -13.66 -10.55
CA ARG A 81 9.81 -13.47 -9.69
C ARG A 81 9.50 -12.70 -8.45
N VAL A 82 8.69 -11.66 -8.59
CA VAL A 82 8.45 -10.69 -7.51
C VAL A 82 6.97 -10.35 -7.45
N VAL A 83 6.46 -10.23 -6.23
CA VAL A 83 5.17 -9.60 -5.96
C VAL A 83 5.39 -8.22 -5.36
N LEU A 84 4.62 -7.24 -5.83
CA LEU A 84 4.54 -5.91 -5.25
C LEU A 84 3.19 -5.76 -4.59
N LEU A 85 3.16 -5.23 -3.38
CA LEU A 85 1.96 -4.76 -2.68
C LEU A 85 2.33 -3.65 -1.69
N HIS A 86 1.35 -2.97 -1.10
CA HIS A 86 1.64 -1.78 -0.32
C HIS A 86 2.18 -2.08 1.08
N GLY A 87 1.44 -2.82 1.89
CA GLY A 87 1.75 -3.13 3.29
C GLY A 87 2.37 -4.52 3.43
N GLY A 88 1.57 -5.56 3.57
CA GLY A 88 2.11 -6.87 3.87
C GLY A 88 1.28 -8.04 3.36
N THR A 89 1.69 -9.20 3.79
CA THR A 89 1.13 -10.49 3.38
C THR A 89 -0.27 -10.69 3.95
N PRO A 90 -1.30 -10.92 3.13
CA PRO A 90 -2.61 -11.36 3.62
C PRO A 90 -2.51 -12.81 4.11
N SER A 91 -2.45 -12.96 5.43
CA SER A 91 -2.06 -14.21 6.11
C SER A 91 -3.02 -15.39 5.90
N GLN A 92 -4.27 -15.10 5.55
CA GLN A 92 -5.31 -16.10 5.29
C GLN A 92 -5.58 -16.33 3.79
N ALA A 93 -4.90 -15.60 2.91
CA ALA A 93 -5.04 -15.81 1.47
C ALA A 93 -4.48 -17.18 1.07
N SER A 94 -5.21 -17.90 0.26
CA SER A 94 -4.87 -19.24 -0.23
C SER A 94 -4.75 -19.31 -1.76
N THR A 95 -5.23 -18.28 -2.46
CA THR A 95 -5.24 -18.19 -3.91
C THR A 95 -4.85 -16.78 -4.39
N VAL A 96 -4.45 -16.66 -5.64
CA VAL A 96 -4.21 -15.36 -6.30
C VAL A 96 -5.47 -14.50 -6.27
N ASN A 97 -6.65 -15.11 -6.39
CA ASN A 97 -7.92 -14.39 -6.38
C ASN A 97 -8.23 -13.73 -5.03
N ASP A 98 -7.75 -14.30 -3.92
CA ASP A 98 -7.90 -13.70 -2.59
C ASP A 98 -7.17 -12.36 -2.50
N ILE A 99 -6.10 -12.19 -3.25
CA ILE A 99 -5.33 -10.95 -3.36
C ILE A 99 -5.94 -10.02 -4.41
N ALA A 100 -6.20 -10.54 -5.59
CA ALA A 100 -6.69 -9.75 -6.73
C ALA A 100 -8.03 -9.07 -6.40
N TYR A 101 -8.95 -9.81 -5.79
CA TYR A 101 -10.31 -9.36 -5.44
C TYR A 101 -10.49 -9.05 -3.96
N ALA A 102 -9.40 -8.78 -3.23
CA ALA A 102 -9.45 -8.46 -1.80
C ALA A 102 -10.40 -7.27 -1.49
N HIS A 103 -10.46 -6.29 -2.38
CA HIS A 103 -11.33 -5.12 -2.25
C HIS A 103 -12.84 -5.46 -2.36
N GLU A 104 -13.22 -6.49 -3.10
CA GLU A 104 -14.62 -6.94 -3.22
C GLU A 104 -15.05 -7.77 -2.00
N LYS A 105 -14.09 -8.40 -1.33
CA LYS A 105 -14.33 -9.25 -0.17
C LYS A 105 -14.30 -8.48 1.15
N HIS A 106 -13.69 -7.31 1.17
CA HIS A 106 -13.66 -6.42 2.32
C HIS A 106 -15.08 -5.88 2.64
N PRO A 107 -15.48 -5.73 3.93
CA PRO A 107 -14.76 -6.05 5.17
C PRO A 107 -14.94 -7.51 5.67
N ARG A 108 -15.60 -8.37 4.90
CA ARG A 108 -15.90 -9.77 5.32
C ARG A 108 -14.63 -10.60 5.52
N GLU A 109 -13.59 -10.32 4.73
CA GLU A 109 -12.28 -10.95 4.81
C GLU A 109 -11.20 -9.88 5.07
N SER A 110 -10.17 -10.24 5.86
CA SER A 110 -9.10 -9.30 6.27
C SER A 110 -8.06 -9.05 5.17
N HIS A 111 -8.17 -9.67 4.02
CA HIS A 111 -7.11 -9.65 3.00
C HIS A 111 -6.74 -8.23 2.58
N LEU A 112 -7.71 -7.36 2.29
CA LEU A 112 -7.43 -5.99 1.90
C LEU A 112 -6.76 -5.20 3.03
N GLU A 113 -7.27 -5.34 4.25
CA GLU A 113 -6.68 -4.70 5.43
C GLU A 113 -5.22 -5.12 5.60
N GLU A 114 -4.92 -6.42 5.52
CA GLU A 114 -3.57 -6.93 5.66
C GLU A 114 -2.65 -6.47 4.51
N ILE A 115 -3.13 -6.45 3.26
CA ILE A 115 -2.39 -5.92 2.10
C ILE A 115 -2.01 -4.45 2.30
N LEU A 116 -2.86 -3.67 2.93
CA LEU A 116 -2.67 -2.22 3.06
C LEU A 116 -1.93 -1.80 4.34
N TRP A 117 -1.99 -2.62 5.43
CA TRP A 117 -1.59 -2.17 6.77
C TRP A 117 -0.59 -3.07 7.49
N SER A 118 -0.30 -4.28 6.99
CA SER A 118 0.58 -5.22 7.70
C SER A 118 2.05 -4.87 7.50
N ASP A 119 2.86 -5.16 8.51
CA ASP A 119 4.31 -4.94 8.51
C ASP A 119 5.07 -6.23 8.81
N PRO A 120 6.22 -6.48 8.15
CA PRO A 120 7.10 -7.58 8.46
C PRO A 120 7.78 -7.38 9.82
N TRP A 121 7.90 -8.47 10.60
CA TRP A 121 8.55 -8.42 11.90
C TRP A 121 9.48 -9.62 12.11
N GLU A 122 10.72 -9.32 12.46
CA GLU A 122 11.72 -10.36 12.69
C GLU A 122 11.47 -11.13 13.99
N GLY A 123 11.84 -12.41 14.00
CA GLY A 123 11.84 -13.23 15.20
C GLY A 123 10.49 -13.73 15.67
N ILE A 124 9.40 -13.47 14.94
CA ILE A 124 8.07 -14.02 15.25
C ILE A 124 7.67 -15.11 14.28
N LYS A 125 6.74 -15.96 14.72
CA LYS A 125 6.10 -16.98 13.89
C LYS A 125 4.60 -16.70 13.79
N GLY A 126 4.05 -16.71 12.58
CA GLY A 126 2.64 -16.38 12.34
C GLY A 126 2.41 -14.88 12.32
N THR A 127 1.26 -14.45 12.80
CA THR A 127 0.84 -13.06 12.83
C THR A 127 0.46 -12.60 14.22
N TYR A 128 0.70 -11.31 14.51
CA TYR A 128 0.32 -10.64 15.74
C TYR A 128 -0.44 -9.36 15.45
N ALA A 129 -1.14 -8.84 16.45
CA ALA A 129 -1.83 -7.55 16.33
C ALA A 129 -0.83 -6.42 16.00
N SER A 130 -1.16 -5.60 15.02
CA SER A 130 -0.35 -4.43 14.68
C SER A 130 -0.60 -3.29 15.67
N PRO A 131 0.43 -2.58 16.12
CA PRO A 131 0.28 -1.38 16.94
C PRO A 131 -0.37 -0.21 16.18
N ARG A 132 -0.54 -0.34 14.87
CA ARG A 132 -1.25 0.67 14.04
C ARG A 132 -2.76 0.66 14.22
N GLY A 133 -3.32 -0.38 14.86
CA GLY A 133 -4.77 -0.55 15.01
C GLY A 133 -5.44 -1.19 13.79
N ALA A 134 -4.70 -1.42 12.71
CA ALA A 134 -5.13 -2.14 11.50
C ALA A 134 -3.97 -3.00 10.98
N GLY A 135 -4.29 -4.05 10.21
CA GLY A 135 -3.31 -5.00 9.70
C GLY A 135 -2.68 -5.85 10.81
N ARG A 136 -1.56 -6.49 10.49
CA ARG A 136 -0.84 -7.40 11.38
C ARG A 136 0.68 -7.22 11.28
N LEU A 137 1.38 -7.55 12.35
CA LEU A 137 2.80 -7.90 12.26
C LEU A 137 2.89 -9.34 11.78
N PHE A 138 3.74 -9.63 10.78
CA PHE A 138 3.88 -10.98 10.24
C PHE A 138 5.34 -11.45 10.22
N GLY A 139 5.52 -12.72 10.54
CA GLY A 139 6.84 -13.37 10.57
C GLY A 139 7.25 -13.96 9.23
N GLU A 140 8.51 -14.40 9.16
CA GLU A 140 9.12 -14.96 7.94
C GLU A 140 8.30 -16.12 7.35
N ASN A 141 7.76 -17.00 8.17
CA ASN A 141 6.95 -18.13 7.71
C ASN A 141 5.67 -17.71 6.97
N VAL A 142 5.11 -16.54 7.27
CA VAL A 142 3.93 -15.98 6.56
C VAL A 142 4.36 -15.46 5.19
N THR A 143 5.52 -14.79 5.13
CA THR A 143 6.15 -14.42 3.85
C THR A 143 6.41 -15.64 2.97
N ASP A 144 7.02 -16.70 3.52
CA ASP A 144 7.28 -17.95 2.78
C ASP A 144 6.00 -18.56 2.21
N GLY A 145 4.90 -18.52 2.98
CA GLY A 145 3.58 -18.97 2.53
C GLY A 145 3.09 -18.20 1.30
N LEU A 146 3.15 -16.86 1.34
CA LEU A 146 2.78 -15.99 0.22
C LEU A 146 3.64 -16.28 -1.02
N LEU A 147 4.97 -16.27 -0.86
CA LEU A 147 5.90 -16.46 -1.97
C LEU A 147 5.71 -17.82 -2.63
N LYS A 148 5.50 -18.87 -1.84
CA LYS A 148 5.20 -20.21 -2.33
C LYS A 148 3.88 -20.27 -3.08
N MET A 149 2.82 -19.68 -2.52
CA MET A 149 1.49 -19.65 -3.15
C MET A 149 1.51 -18.95 -4.50
N LEU A 150 2.27 -17.84 -4.61
CA LEU A 150 2.37 -17.06 -5.85
C LEU A 150 3.45 -17.57 -6.81
N GLY A 151 4.31 -18.52 -6.40
CA GLY A 151 5.43 -19.00 -7.20
C GLY A 151 6.54 -17.95 -7.40
N VAL A 152 6.66 -16.98 -6.50
CA VAL A 152 7.63 -15.88 -6.60
C VAL A 152 8.73 -15.96 -5.54
N LYS A 153 9.79 -15.16 -5.68
CA LYS A 153 10.99 -15.22 -4.83
C LYS A 153 11.08 -14.11 -3.78
N ALA A 154 10.40 -12.99 -4.02
CA ALA A 154 10.49 -11.83 -3.12
C ALA A 154 9.21 -11.00 -3.14
N LEU A 155 9.00 -10.29 -2.04
CA LEU A 155 8.00 -9.25 -1.86
C LEU A 155 8.69 -7.90 -1.84
N ILE A 156 8.26 -6.98 -2.70
CA ILE A 156 8.61 -5.55 -2.61
C ILE A 156 7.40 -4.80 -2.10
N ARG A 157 7.59 -3.95 -1.10
CA ARG A 157 6.49 -3.20 -0.46
C ARG A 157 6.92 -1.79 -0.07
N GLY A 158 5.99 -0.98 0.39
CA GLY A 158 6.18 0.37 0.91
C GLY A 158 5.80 0.48 2.39
N HIS A 159 4.92 1.44 2.73
CA HIS A 159 4.19 1.61 4.01
C HIS A 159 5.02 2.00 5.24
N GLU A 160 6.24 1.51 5.38
CA GLU A 160 7.12 1.84 6.50
C GLU A 160 8.21 2.82 6.10
N PRO A 161 8.49 3.83 6.95
CA PRO A 161 9.65 4.68 6.76
C PRO A 161 10.96 3.89 6.78
N SER A 162 11.92 4.33 5.98
CA SER A 162 13.29 3.82 6.00
C SER A 162 14.26 4.98 5.79
N GLU A 163 15.24 5.13 6.69
CA GLU A 163 16.21 6.23 6.65
C GLU A 163 17.05 6.19 5.37
N GLU A 164 17.44 5.01 4.93
CA GLU A 164 18.23 4.79 3.71
C GLU A 164 17.38 4.70 2.43
N GLY A 165 16.08 4.95 2.54
CA GLY A 165 15.12 4.78 1.43
C GLY A 165 14.71 3.33 1.19
N PHE A 166 15.35 2.35 1.81
CA PHE A 166 14.99 0.93 1.75
C PHE A 166 15.44 0.15 2.99
N LYS A 167 14.80 -0.98 3.23
CA LYS A 167 15.25 -1.98 4.21
C LYS A 167 14.83 -3.39 3.78
N THR A 168 15.52 -4.40 4.26
CA THR A 168 15.19 -5.80 4.01
C THR A 168 14.78 -6.52 5.28
N ASN A 169 13.84 -7.46 5.15
CA ASN A 169 13.40 -8.34 6.22
C ASN A 169 13.36 -9.79 5.74
N HIS A 170 13.22 -10.72 6.69
CA HIS A 170 13.00 -12.15 6.45
C HIS A 170 14.09 -12.76 5.54
N GLY A 171 15.36 -12.52 5.89
CA GLY A 171 16.48 -13.03 5.12
C GLY A 171 16.59 -12.48 3.68
N GLY A 172 16.10 -11.25 3.46
CA GLY A 172 16.11 -10.58 2.14
C GLY A 172 14.92 -10.94 1.25
N LYS A 173 13.94 -11.69 1.75
CA LYS A 173 12.71 -12.04 0.99
C LYS A 173 11.72 -10.88 0.90
N VAL A 174 11.79 -9.93 1.83
CA VAL A 174 10.98 -8.71 1.83
C VAL A 174 11.89 -7.49 1.66
N LEU A 175 11.59 -6.67 0.67
CA LEU A 175 12.22 -5.37 0.44
C LEU A 175 11.18 -4.28 0.66
N THR A 176 11.37 -3.47 1.70
CA THR A 176 10.61 -2.23 1.90
C THR A 176 11.32 -1.10 1.17
N ILE A 177 10.59 -0.32 0.37
CA ILE A 177 11.08 0.89 -0.30
C ILE A 177 10.33 2.11 0.23
N PHE A 178 11.04 3.22 0.41
CA PHE A 178 10.46 4.43 0.95
C PHE A 178 11.06 5.66 0.27
N SER A 179 10.24 6.42 -0.45
CA SER A 179 10.68 7.58 -1.25
C SER A 179 10.20 8.93 -0.69
N ARG A 180 9.42 8.94 0.41
CA ARG A 180 8.93 10.17 1.02
C ARG A 180 10.05 10.87 1.79
N ARG A 181 10.44 12.06 1.35
CA ARG A 181 11.50 12.87 1.95
C ARG A 181 10.95 14.00 2.83
N GLY A 182 11.70 14.34 3.87
CA GLY A 182 11.43 15.48 4.75
C GLY A 182 10.41 15.16 5.86
N PRO A 183 10.09 16.17 6.71
CA PRO A 183 9.24 15.98 7.88
C PRO A 183 7.89 15.32 7.57
N PRO A 184 7.39 14.43 8.43
CA PRO A 184 7.94 14.01 9.72
C PRO A 184 9.02 12.92 9.64
N TYR A 185 9.43 12.52 8.45
CA TYR A 185 10.47 11.52 8.20
C TYR A 185 11.80 12.23 7.94
N TYR A 186 12.87 11.73 8.54
CA TYR A 186 14.21 12.33 8.47
C TYR A 186 15.16 11.41 7.66
N ASN A 187 14.70 11.01 6.49
CA ASN A 187 15.48 10.26 5.52
C ASN A 187 16.08 11.20 4.45
N ASP A 188 17.23 10.84 3.94
CA ASP A 188 17.98 11.60 2.91
C ASP A 188 17.45 11.40 1.47
#